data_c3bb6733aba2c9e97d5feedd305ff7fc
#
_entry.id   c3bb6733aba2c9e97d5feedd305ff7fc
#
_cell.length_a   1.000
_cell.length_b   1.000
_cell.length_c   1.000
_cell.angle_alpha   90.00
_cell.angle_beta   90.00
_cell.angle_gamma   90.00
#
_symmetry.space_group_name_H-M   'P 1'
#
loop_
_entity.id
_entity.type
_entity.pdbx_description
1 polymer ?
#
loop_
_entity_poly.entity_id
_entity_poly.type
_entity_poly.pdbx_seq_one_letter_code
_entity_poly.pdbx_strand_id
1 'polypeptide(L)'
;MSNCASVALKGIPRDCASSVGGINRVAIANYSDIKTVTLSTGSADTAAEITQIELKPEAKWNFYHFRKGSSSLVETLNVDQATGLNYVSSELVMTFARMESAKRAEISALALNEIVVVVEDSNKQYHYLGYSEPVAASAGTGQTGQAKGDANNYSITLQDDSETFPYLLSPECAGTVFSTDN
;
A
#
# COMPACT_ATOMS: atom_id res chain seq x y z
N MET A 1 -17.28 25.21 -13.82
CA MET A 1 -15.92 25.74 -13.89
C MET A 1 -15.24 25.40 -12.58
N SER A 2 -14.34 24.41 -12.60
CA SER A 2 -13.51 24.08 -11.42
C SER A 2 -12.65 25.31 -11.08
N ASN A 3 -12.93 25.91 -9.94
CA ASN A 3 -12.10 26.98 -9.42
C ASN A 3 -10.82 26.33 -8.88
N CYS A 4 -9.68 26.54 -9.51
CA CYS A 4 -8.38 26.21 -8.93
C CYS A 4 -8.18 27.10 -7.69
N ALA A 5 -8.80 26.72 -6.59
CA ALA A 5 -8.57 27.40 -5.33
C ALA A 5 -7.11 27.15 -4.92
N SER A 6 -6.35 28.22 -4.74
CA SER A 6 -5.00 28.11 -4.19
C SER A 6 -5.11 27.56 -2.77
N VAL A 7 -4.58 26.37 -2.54
CA VAL A 7 -4.42 25.82 -1.18
C VAL A 7 -3.30 26.61 -0.49
N ALA A 8 -3.58 27.15 0.69
CA ALA A 8 -2.60 27.91 1.45
C ALA A 8 -1.47 26.99 1.93
N LEU A 9 -0.22 27.36 1.61
CA LEU A 9 0.96 26.65 2.10
C LEU A 9 1.21 27.01 3.57
N LYS A 10 1.44 26.03 4.44
CA LYS A 10 1.68 26.22 5.89
C LYS A 10 3.10 25.93 6.32
N GLY A 11 3.92 25.36 5.45
CA GLY A 11 5.27 24.90 5.76
C GLY A 11 5.27 23.60 6.57
N ILE A 12 6.41 22.92 6.52
CA ILE A 12 6.65 21.68 7.28
C ILE A 12 7.83 21.97 8.21
N PRO A 13 7.63 22.02 9.53
CA PRO A 13 8.72 22.21 10.47
C PRO A 13 9.66 20.99 10.45
N ARG A 14 10.93 21.22 10.84
CA ARG A 14 11.88 20.12 11.00
C ARG A 14 11.42 19.22 12.15
N ASP A 15 11.19 17.97 11.84
CA ASP A 15 10.93 16.94 12.85
C ASP A 15 12.25 16.47 13.48
N CYS A 16 12.23 16.24 14.78
CA CYS A 16 13.33 15.66 15.56
C CYS A 16 13.09 14.18 15.90
N ALA A 17 11.92 13.61 15.49
CA ALA A 17 11.65 12.20 15.68
C ALA A 17 12.56 11.35 14.78
N SER A 18 12.95 10.18 15.26
CA SER A 18 13.67 9.20 14.45
C SER A 18 12.70 8.56 13.44
N SER A 19 13.13 8.46 12.18
CA SER A 19 12.39 7.75 11.13
C SER A 19 13.16 6.51 10.73
N VAL A 20 12.45 5.39 10.58
CA VAL A 20 13.01 4.09 10.19
C VAL A 20 12.32 3.64 8.91
N GLY A 21 13.12 3.25 7.90
CA GLY A 21 12.60 2.71 6.65
C GLY A 21 12.18 1.24 6.75
N GLY A 22 11.36 0.82 5.80
CA GLY A 22 10.92 -0.57 5.60
C GLY A 22 9.46 -0.80 5.94
N ILE A 23 8.98 -1.97 5.54
CA ILE A 23 7.62 -2.45 5.74
C ILE A 23 7.65 -3.61 6.72
N ASN A 24 6.71 -3.64 7.67
CA ASN A 24 6.57 -4.73 8.64
C ASN A 24 5.68 -5.85 8.09
N ARG A 25 4.49 -5.48 7.65
CA ARG A 25 3.48 -6.41 7.12
C ARG A 25 2.49 -5.70 6.22
N VAL A 26 1.77 -6.50 5.45
CA VAL A 26 0.77 -6.02 4.50
C VAL A 26 -0.50 -6.84 4.69
N ALA A 27 -1.66 -6.19 4.67
CA ALA A 27 -2.96 -6.83 4.62
C ALA A 27 -3.57 -6.60 3.23
N ILE A 28 -4.02 -7.66 2.57
CA ILE A 28 -4.59 -7.63 1.22
C ILE A 28 -6.00 -8.25 1.24
N ALA A 29 -6.93 -7.61 0.57
CA ALA A 29 -8.25 -8.15 0.28
C ALA A 29 -8.61 -7.91 -1.18
N ASN A 30 -9.59 -8.64 -1.74
CA ASN A 30 -10.09 -8.33 -3.07
C ASN A 30 -10.80 -6.98 -3.06
N TYR A 31 -10.64 -6.22 -4.12
CA TYR A 31 -11.32 -4.94 -4.28
C TYR A 31 -12.84 -5.09 -4.22
N SER A 32 -13.36 -6.15 -4.83
CA SER A 32 -14.78 -6.48 -4.82
C SER A 32 -15.35 -6.82 -3.44
N ASP A 33 -14.50 -7.16 -2.48
CA ASP A 33 -14.89 -7.55 -1.11
C ASP A 33 -15.02 -6.35 -0.16
N ILE A 34 -14.59 -5.18 -0.60
CA ILE A 34 -14.81 -3.93 0.13
C ILE A 34 -16.27 -3.52 -0.01
N LYS A 35 -16.90 -3.24 1.11
CA LYS A 35 -18.27 -2.74 1.17
C LYS A 35 -18.29 -1.22 1.26
N THR A 36 -17.52 -0.66 2.20
CA THR A 36 -17.49 0.78 2.47
C THR A 36 -16.14 1.18 3.04
N VAL A 37 -15.63 2.32 2.58
CA VAL A 37 -14.47 3.01 3.16
C VAL A 37 -14.92 4.39 3.61
N THR A 38 -14.72 4.72 4.87
CA THR A 38 -15.12 6.00 5.45
C THR A 38 -13.90 6.86 5.71
N LEU A 39 -13.89 8.06 5.12
CA LEU A 39 -12.86 9.07 5.35
C LEU A 39 -13.29 10.03 6.47
N SER A 40 -12.32 10.47 7.25
CA SER A 40 -12.51 11.63 8.14
C SER A 40 -12.64 12.90 7.31
N THR A 41 -13.27 13.91 7.88
CA THR A 41 -13.20 15.26 7.30
C THR A 41 -11.80 15.80 7.56
N GLY A 42 -11.00 15.93 6.49
CA GLY A 42 -9.70 16.58 6.60
C GLY A 42 -9.82 17.98 7.16
N SER A 43 -8.83 18.41 7.93
CA SER A 43 -8.73 19.78 8.41
C SER A 43 -7.74 20.58 7.57
N ALA A 44 -7.67 21.89 7.81
CA ALA A 44 -6.67 22.71 7.14
C ALA A 44 -5.21 22.30 7.49
N ASP A 45 -5.01 21.49 8.53
CA ASP A 45 -3.70 21.09 9.05
C ASP A 45 -3.40 19.60 8.87
N THR A 46 -4.42 18.78 8.58
CA THR A 46 -4.28 17.32 8.43
C THR A 46 -5.01 16.83 7.19
N ALA A 47 -4.38 15.93 6.44
CA ALA A 47 -5.06 15.22 5.37
C ALA A 47 -6.22 14.38 5.92
N ALA A 48 -7.18 14.03 5.06
CA ALA A 48 -8.21 13.08 5.43
C ALA A 48 -7.57 11.70 5.69
N GLU A 49 -8.05 11.00 6.72
CA GLU A 49 -7.64 9.65 7.08
C GLU A 49 -8.82 8.70 6.95
N ILE A 50 -8.52 7.43 6.67
CA ILE A 50 -9.54 6.37 6.69
C ILE A 50 -9.83 6.00 8.15
N THR A 51 -11.07 6.19 8.56
CA THR A 51 -11.53 5.90 9.93
C THR A 51 -12.18 4.54 10.05
N GLN A 52 -12.73 4.01 8.94
CA GLN A 52 -13.40 2.72 8.94
C GLN A 52 -13.33 2.07 7.57
N ILE A 53 -13.09 0.75 7.55
CA ILE A 53 -13.18 -0.11 6.38
C ILE A 53 -14.12 -1.26 6.73
N GLU A 54 -15.20 -1.39 5.99
CA GLU A 54 -16.12 -2.52 6.13
C GLU A 54 -15.93 -3.49 4.97
N LEU A 55 -15.69 -4.76 5.29
CA LEU A 55 -15.71 -5.85 4.33
C LEU A 55 -17.13 -6.41 4.16
N LYS A 56 -17.39 -7.04 3.04
CA LYS A 56 -18.60 -7.85 2.84
C LYS A 56 -18.59 -9.07 3.78
N PRO A 57 -19.77 -9.64 4.09
CA PRO A 57 -19.85 -10.90 4.83
C PRO A 57 -19.00 -11.98 4.15
N GLU A 58 -18.30 -12.80 4.93
CA GLU A 58 -17.37 -13.86 4.48
C GLU A 58 -16.03 -13.39 3.93
N ALA A 59 -15.86 -12.10 3.60
CA ALA A 59 -14.60 -11.53 3.15
C ALA A 59 -13.58 -11.43 4.29
N LYS A 60 -12.30 -11.59 3.97
CA LYS A 60 -11.20 -11.60 4.93
C LYS A 60 -10.01 -10.82 4.42
N TRP A 61 -9.25 -10.27 5.36
CA TRP A 61 -7.90 -9.79 5.09
C TRP A 61 -6.93 -10.97 5.05
N ASN A 62 -6.04 -10.98 4.07
CA ASN A 62 -4.91 -11.91 3.96
C ASN A 62 -3.64 -11.17 4.35
N PHE A 63 -2.85 -11.73 5.27
CA PHE A 63 -1.69 -11.06 5.84
C PHE A 63 -0.39 -11.62 5.28
N TYR A 64 0.52 -10.70 4.94
CA TYR A 64 1.84 -11.01 4.38
C TYR A 64 2.91 -10.40 5.27
N HIS A 65 3.78 -11.27 5.78
CA HIS A 65 4.90 -10.90 6.64
C HIS A 65 6.22 -11.01 5.90
N PHE A 66 7.11 -10.08 6.13
CA PHE A 66 8.37 -9.97 5.41
C PHE A 66 9.57 -10.09 6.34
N ARG A 67 10.71 -10.49 5.78
CA ARG A 67 11.98 -10.34 6.45
C ARG A 67 12.38 -8.86 6.42
N LYS A 68 13.04 -8.41 7.47
CA LYS A 68 13.53 -7.03 7.56
C LYS A 68 14.32 -6.64 6.31
N GLY A 69 13.94 -5.53 5.69
CA GLY A 69 14.61 -4.97 4.53
C GLY A 69 14.34 -5.71 3.20
N SER A 70 13.28 -6.54 3.11
CA SER A 70 12.97 -7.29 1.90
C SER A 70 11.80 -6.71 1.08
N SER A 71 11.12 -5.71 1.58
CA SER A 71 9.94 -5.11 0.94
C SER A 71 9.96 -3.60 1.11
N SER A 72 9.39 -2.89 0.13
CA SER A 72 9.36 -1.43 0.10
C SER A 72 8.09 -0.89 -0.55
N LEU A 73 7.64 0.27 -0.10
CA LEU A 73 6.63 1.09 -0.74
C LEU A 73 7.30 2.37 -1.22
N VAL A 74 7.05 2.75 -2.46
CA VAL A 74 7.54 3.99 -3.08
C VAL A 74 6.34 4.70 -3.69
N GLU A 75 6.15 5.95 -3.32
CA GLU A 75 5.09 6.82 -3.83
C GLU A 75 5.74 7.93 -4.66
N THR A 76 5.39 8.02 -5.94
CA THR A 76 5.97 8.98 -6.89
C THR A 76 4.89 9.92 -7.41
N LEU A 77 5.03 11.21 -7.13
CA LEU A 77 4.18 12.23 -7.70
C LEU A 77 4.66 12.59 -9.11
N ASN A 78 3.82 12.35 -10.09
CA ASN A 78 4.05 12.66 -11.50
C ASN A 78 3.29 13.95 -11.87
N VAL A 79 4.00 14.99 -12.27
CA VAL A 79 3.42 16.27 -12.65
C VAL A 79 3.97 16.70 -14.01
N ASP A 80 3.07 16.98 -14.94
CA ASP A 80 3.41 17.65 -16.20
C ASP A 80 2.51 18.87 -16.38
N GLN A 81 3.11 20.04 -16.21
CA GLN A 81 2.38 21.31 -16.31
C GLN A 81 1.91 21.63 -17.74
N ALA A 82 2.57 21.07 -18.77
CA ALA A 82 2.21 21.33 -20.15
C ALA A 82 0.93 20.59 -20.56
N THR A 83 0.74 19.39 -20.06
CA THR A 83 -0.44 18.53 -20.33
C THR A 83 -1.50 18.61 -19.23
N GLY A 84 -1.16 19.23 -18.09
CA GLY A 84 -2.02 19.25 -16.90
C GLY A 84 -2.08 17.89 -16.17
N LEU A 85 -1.15 16.99 -16.47
CA LEU A 85 -1.05 15.70 -15.81
C LEU A 85 -0.62 15.86 -14.35
N ASN A 86 -1.37 15.24 -13.44
CA ASN A 86 -1.04 15.20 -12.02
C ASN A 86 -1.61 13.92 -11.41
N TYR A 87 -0.73 12.97 -11.12
CA TYR A 87 -1.13 11.72 -10.46
C TYR A 87 0.02 11.16 -9.61
N VAL A 88 -0.32 10.32 -8.65
CA VAL A 88 0.63 9.59 -7.81
C VAL A 88 0.65 8.13 -8.21
N SER A 89 1.83 7.62 -8.51
CA SER A 89 2.07 6.19 -8.72
C SER A 89 2.71 5.60 -7.47
N SER A 90 2.06 4.63 -6.88
CA SER A 90 2.51 3.92 -5.68
C SER A 90 2.92 2.51 -6.03
N GLU A 91 4.18 2.17 -5.83
CA GLU A 91 4.74 0.85 -6.09
C GLU A 91 5.08 0.13 -4.78
N LEU A 92 4.42 -0.99 -4.55
CA LEU A 92 4.69 -1.90 -3.44
C LEU A 92 5.45 -3.12 -3.95
N VAL A 93 6.70 -3.24 -3.55
CA VAL A 93 7.52 -4.42 -3.84
C VAL A 93 7.49 -5.37 -2.65
N MET A 94 7.02 -6.59 -2.87
CA MET A 94 6.97 -7.65 -1.87
C MET A 94 7.91 -8.79 -2.25
N THR A 95 8.84 -9.14 -1.37
CA THR A 95 9.81 -10.22 -1.62
C THR A 95 9.65 -11.35 -0.60
N PHE A 96 9.42 -12.55 -1.11
CA PHE A 96 9.22 -13.76 -0.34
C PHE A 96 10.39 -14.71 -0.51
N ALA A 97 11.12 -14.96 0.57
CA ALA A 97 12.24 -15.89 0.55
C ALA A 97 11.77 -17.33 0.33
N ARG A 98 12.62 -18.11 -0.33
CA ARG A 98 12.46 -19.53 -0.63
C ARG A 98 11.31 -19.82 -1.62
N MET A 99 11.67 -20.35 -2.76
CA MET A 99 10.71 -20.75 -3.79
C MET A 99 9.99 -22.04 -3.40
N GLU A 100 8.67 -21.93 -3.18
CA GLU A 100 7.79 -23.03 -2.80
C GLU A 100 6.51 -23.02 -3.62
N SER A 101 5.88 -24.18 -3.77
CA SER A 101 4.65 -24.34 -4.57
C SER A 101 3.49 -23.46 -4.03
N ALA A 102 3.32 -23.40 -2.72
CA ALA A 102 2.27 -22.58 -2.09
C ALA A 102 2.45 -21.09 -2.39
N LYS A 103 3.66 -20.56 -2.26
CA LYS A 103 3.97 -19.15 -2.58
C LYS A 103 3.77 -18.84 -4.06
N ARG A 104 4.10 -19.79 -4.94
CA ARG A 104 3.86 -19.64 -6.38
C ARG A 104 2.38 -19.52 -6.70
N ALA A 105 1.54 -20.35 -6.08
CA ALA A 105 0.10 -20.28 -6.26
C ALA A 105 -0.47 -18.95 -5.77
N GLU A 106 -0.02 -18.48 -4.60
CA GLU A 106 -0.44 -17.21 -4.01
C GLU A 106 -0.03 -16.00 -4.86
N ILE A 107 1.21 -15.95 -5.33
CA ILE A 107 1.69 -14.87 -6.21
C ILE A 107 0.93 -14.88 -7.54
N SER A 108 0.60 -16.05 -8.08
CA SER A 108 -0.21 -16.15 -9.29
C SER A 108 -1.64 -15.65 -9.05
N ALA A 109 -2.21 -15.90 -7.88
CA ALA A 109 -3.51 -15.36 -7.49
C ALA A 109 -3.47 -13.84 -7.34
N LEU A 110 -2.45 -13.28 -6.67
CA LEU A 110 -2.25 -11.83 -6.57
C LEU A 110 -2.10 -11.16 -7.93
N ALA A 111 -1.44 -11.82 -8.89
CA ALA A 111 -1.24 -11.28 -10.24
C ALA A 111 -2.51 -11.22 -11.09
N LEU A 112 -3.54 -12.01 -10.76
CA LEU A 112 -4.80 -12.10 -11.52
C LEU A 112 -5.95 -11.32 -10.89
N ASN A 113 -5.84 -10.96 -9.61
CA ASN A 113 -6.92 -10.32 -8.88
C ASN A 113 -6.75 -8.80 -8.82
N GLU A 114 -7.86 -8.11 -8.81
CA GLU A 114 -7.98 -6.71 -8.43
C GLU A 114 -8.08 -6.63 -6.91
N ILE A 115 -7.16 -5.93 -6.28
CA ILE A 115 -6.99 -5.98 -4.83
C ILE A 115 -6.96 -4.59 -4.19
N VAL A 116 -7.15 -4.55 -2.89
CA VAL A 116 -6.82 -3.42 -2.02
C VAL A 116 -5.74 -3.84 -1.05
N VAL A 117 -4.90 -2.90 -0.66
CA VAL A 117 -3.72 -3.18 0.13
C VAL A 117 -3.59 -2.18 1.28
N VAL A 118 -3.36 -2.67 2.49
CA VAL A 118 -2.98 -1.86 3.65
C VAL A 118 -1.55 -2.22 4.03
N VAL A 119 -0.66 -1.24 3.95
CA VAL A 119 0.77 -1.41 4.24
C VAL A 119 1.09 -0.82 5.61
N GLU A 120 1.64 -1.62 6.53
CA GLU A 120 2.21 -1.13 7.79
C GLU A 120 3.69 -0.86 7.62
N ASP A 121 4.11 0.40 7.75
CA ASP A 121 5.52 0.77 7.74
C ASP A 121 6.20 0.55 9.10
N SER A 122 7.52 0.73 9.14
CA SER A 122 8.31 0.59 10.38
C SER A 122 8.06 1.72 11.40
N ASN A 123 7.45 2.83 10.99
CA ASN A 123 7.07 3.95 11.85
C ASN A 123 5.63 3.85 12.37
N LYS A 124 4.94 2.72 12.11
CA LYS A 124 3.54 2.49 12.48
C LYS A 124 2.56 3.43 11.77
N GLN A 125 2.89 3.84 10.55
CA GLN A 125 1.95 4.46 9.63
C GLN A 125 1.33 3.37 8.76
N TYR A 126 0.07 3.55 8.40
CA TYR A 126 -0.71 2.56 7.66
C TYR A 126 -1.22 3.21 6.37
N HIS A 127 -0.65 2.80 5.23
CA HIS A 127 -0.97 3.33 3.91
C HIS A 127 -2.02 2.46 3.24
N TYR A 128 -3.09 3.05 2.72
CA TYR A 128 -4.16 2.36 2.00
C TYR A 128 -4.03 2.59 0.51
N LEU A 129 -3.75 1.54 -0.23
CA LEU A 129 -3.69 1.51 -1.68
C LEU A 129 -4.97 0.90 -2.26
N GLY A 130 -5.45 1.45 -3.37
CA GLY A 130 -6.66 0.94 -4.02
C GLY A 130 -7.93 1.66 -3.57
N TYR A 131 -7.86 2.96 -3.26
CA TYR A 131 -9.04 3.72 -2.86
C TYR A 131 -9.94 4.07 -4.04
N SER A 132 -9.39 4.63 -5.11
CA SER A 132 -10.13 5.09 -6.29
C SER A 132 -10.28 3.98 -7.33
N GLU A 133 -9.21 3.24 -7.55
CA GLU A 133 -9.12 2.14 -8.49
C GLU A 133 -8.43 0.95 -7.82
N PRO A 134 -8.67 -0.29 -8.28
CA PRO A 134 -8.01 -1.45 -7.68
C PRO A 134 -6.50 -1.45 -7.94
N VAL A 135 -5.75 -1.92 -6.97
CA VAL A 135 -4.32 -2.22 -7.12
C VAL A 135 -4.16 -3.46 -8.00
N ALA A 136 -3.21 -3.41 -8.90
CA ALA A 136 -2.88 -4.54 -9.78
C ALA A 136 -1.38 -4.88 -9.74
N ALA A 137 -1.05 -6.12 -10.07
CA ALA A 137 0.34 -6.51 -10.22
C ALA A 137 0.92 -5.94 -11.53
N SER A 138 2.06 -5.24 -11.43
CA SER A 138 2.77 -4.66 -12.58
C SER A 138 3.97 -5.51 -13.02
N ALA A 139 4.60 -6.24 -12.09
CA ALA A 139 5.76 -7.09 -12.37
C ALA A 139 5.88 -8.23 -11.36
N GLY A 140 6.57 -9.28 -11.75
CA GLY A 140 6.91 -10.38 -10.86
C GLY A 140 8.15 -11.13 -11.33
N THR A 141 8.98 -11.56 -10.40
CA THR A 141 10.20 -12.35 -10.70
C THR A 141 10.35 -13.50 -9.72
N GLY A 142 10.99 -14.57 -10.18
CA GLY A 142 11.41 -15.67 -9.31
C GLY A 142 12.82 -16.07 -9.67
N GLN A 143 13.69 -16.22 -8.67
CA GLN A 143 15.09 -16.58 -8.90
C GLN A 143 15.58 -17.59 -7.87
N THR A 144 16.42 -18.53 -8.32
CA THR A 144 17.04 -19.54 -7.44
C THR A 144 18.45 -19.17 -7.00
N GLY A 145 19.08 -18.21 -7.70
CA GLY A 145 20.51 -17.96 -7.59
C GLY A 145 21.37 -19.06 -8.23
N GLN A 146 22.66 -18.85 -8.32
CA GLN A 146 23.66 -19.80 -8.82
C GLN A 146 24.53 -20.38 -7.71
N ALA A 147 24.95 -19.55 -6.77
CA ALA A 147 25.75 -19.95 -5.63
C ALA A 147 24.92 -20.04 -4.32
N LYS A 148 25.49 -20.69 -3.30
CA LYS A 148 24.81 -20.85 -1.99
C LYS A 148 24.53 -19.52 -1.26
N GLY A 149 25.25 -18.47 -1.61
CA GLY A 149 25.05 -17.11 -1.05
C GLY A 149 24.02 -16.28 -1.81
N ASP A 150 23.54 -16.74 -2.95
CA ASP A 150 22.60 -15.99 -3.78
C ASP A 150 21.18 -16.07 -3.25
N ALA A 151 20.38 -15.08 -3.61
CA ALA A 151 18.97 -15.03 -3.21
C ALA A 151 18.15 -16.10 -3.93
N ASN A 152 17.36 -16.84 -3.15
CA ASN A 152 16.29 -17.71 -3.65
C ASN A 152 14.98 -17.14 -3.17
N ASN A 153 14.24 -16.47 -4.06
CA ASN A 153 13.04 -15.74 -3.71
C ASN A 153 12.06 -15.57 -4.87
N TYR A 154 10.85 -15.18 -4.53
CA TYR A 154 9.91 -14.52 -5.43
C TYR A 154 9.81 -13.06 -5.04
N SER A 155 9.66 -12.19 -6.04
CA SER A 155 9.29 -10.79 -5.86
C SER A 155 8.10 -10.47 -6.74
N ILE A 156 7.14 -9.73 -6.19
CA ILE A 156 6.00 -9.19 -6.92
C ILE A 156 5.93 -7.69 -6.66
N THR A 157 5.63 -6.92 -7.70
CA THR A 157 5.38 -5.48 -7.62
C THR A 157 3.91 -5.24 -7.86
N LEU A 158 3.26 -4.59 -6.92
CA LEU A 158 1.89 -4.13 -7.00
C LEU A 158 1.90 -2.62 -7.25
N GLN A 159 1.03 -2.14 -8.12
CA GLN A 159 0.95 -0.74 -8.50
C GLN A 159 -0.45 -0.19 -8.30
N ASP A 160 -0.51 1.02 -7.75
CA ASP A 160 -1.69 1.85 -7.59
C ASP A 160 -1.42 3.23 -8.20
N ASP A 161 -2.22 3.64 -9.17
CA ASP A 161 -2.14 4.96 -9.79
C ASP A 161 -3.38 5.76 -9.35
N SER A 162 -3.19 6.84 -8.62
CA SER A 162 -4.26 7.62 -8.01
C SER A 162 -4.05 9.13 -8.17
N GLU A 163 -5.11 9.93 -8.01
CA GLU A 163 -5.02 11.40 -8.10
C GLU A 163 -4.28 12.03 -6.91
N THR A 164 -4.20 11.31 -5.79
CA THR A 164 -3.60 11.79 -4.53
C THR A 164 -2.69 10.75 -3.94
N PHE A 165 -1.81 11.15 -3.01
CA PHE A 165 -1.08 10.19 -2.18
C PHE A 165 -2.05 9.25 -1.46
N PRO A 166 -1.67 7.98 -1.25
CA PRO A 166 -2.45 7.00 -0.50
C PRO A 166 -2.93 7.56 0.84
N TYR A 167 -4.19 7.33 1.17
CA TYR A 167 -4.72 7.74 2.46
C TYR A 167 -4.09 6.93 3.58
N LEU A 168 -3.82 7.58 4.70
CA LEU A 168 -3.41 6.90 5.92
C LEU A 168 -4.65 6.38 6.66
N LEU A 169 -4.50 5.28 7.39
CA LEU A 169 -5.52 4.79 8.30
C LEU A 169 -5.34 5.43 9.68
N SER A 170 -6.46 5.74 10.32
CA SER A 170 -6.44 6.05 11.76
C SER A 170 -5.95 4.82 12.55
N PRO A 171 -5.30 5.01 13.71
CA PRO A 171 -4.81 3.91 14.53
C PRO A 171 -5.90 2.90 14.94
N GLU A 172 -7.14 3.38 15.14
CA GLU A 172 -8.29 2.54 15.48
C GLU A 172 -8.71 1.65 14.30
N CYS A 173 -8.78 2.23 13.09
CA CYS A 173 -9.09 1.48 11.88
C CYS A 173 -8.00 0.45 11.58
N ALA A 174 -6.74 0.83 11.69
CA ALA A 174 -5.62 -0.08 11.52
C ALA A 174 -5.65 -1.24 12.53
N GLY A 175 -5.96 -0.95 13.80
CA GLY A 175 -6.17 -1.97 14.82
C GLY A 175 -7.27 -2.97 14.46
N THR A 176 -8.33 -2.52 13.82
CA THR A 176 -9.42 -3.41 13.34
C THR A 176 -8.96 -4.28 12.17
N VAL A 177 -8.28 -3.72 11.17
CA VAL A 177 -7.76 -4.45 10.00
C VAL A 177 -6.81 -5.57 10.45
N PHE A 178 -5.87 -5.25 11.33
CA PHE A 178 -4.84 -6.21 11.79
C PHE A 178 -5.24 -7.01 13.04
N SER A 179 -6.48 -6.93 13.52
CA SER A 179 -6.95 -7.67 14.70
C SER A 179 -7.01 -9.18 14.49
N THR A 180 -7.16 -9.63 13.24
CA THR A 180 -7.27 -11.05 12.87
C THR A 180 -5.94 -11.64 12.39
N ASP A 181 -4.86 -10.88 12.43
CA ASP A 181 -3.51 -11.31 12.10
C ASP A 181 -2.93 -12.08 13.31
N ASN A 182 -2.86 -13.41 13.22
CA ASN A 182 -2.34 -14.30 14.25
C ASN A 182 -0.98 -14.89 13.87
#